data_a5f1732961a12f0ed85d006226edba59
#
_entry.id   a5f1732961a12f0ed85d006226edba59
#
_cell.length_a   1.000
_cell.length_b   1.000
_cell.length_c   1.000
_cell.angle_alpha   90.00
_cell.angle_beta   90.00
_cell.angle_gamma   90.00
#
_symmetry.space_group_name_H-M   'P 1'
#
loop_
_entity.id
_entity.type
_entity.pdbx_description
1 polymer ?
#
loop_
_entity_poly.entity_id
_entity_poly.type
_entity_poly.pdbx_seq_one_letter_code
_entity_poly.pdbx_strand_id
1 'polypeptide(L)'
;MRIISGKFKGKKLFLPKDKKTRPLKDIAKESIFNLITHSKKINFEFKNSNILDLFSGSGSFGLECFSRECKHVTFVESYKPAFDLLEKN
;
A
#
# COMPACT_ATOMS: atom_id res chain seq x y z
N MET A 1 6.18 -8.34 5.78
CA MET A 1 5.46 -7.41 4.90
C MET A 1 6.36 -6.93 3.78
N ARG A 2 5.88 -6.99 2.56
CA ARG A 2 6.68 -6.66 1.38
C ARG A 2 5.81 -6.13 0.25
N ILE A 3 6.45 -5.51 -0.73
CA ILE A 3 5.77 -5.11 -1.97
C ILE A 3 5.62 -6.35 -2.86
N ILE A 4 4.41 -6.60 -3.32
CA ILE A 4 4.02 -7.84 -4.01
C ILE A 4 4.39 -7.78 -5.50
N SER A 5 4.15 -6.66 -6.14
CA SER A 5 4.27 -6.55 -7.59
C SER A 5 4.78 -5.17 -8.00
N GLY A 6 5.11 -5.03 -9.29
CA GLY A 6 5.49 -3.76 -9.88
C GLY A 6 6.97 -3.45 -9.78
N LYS A 7 7.28 -2.18 -9.89
CA LYS A 7 8.64 -1.66 -10.00
C LYS A 7 9.53 -2.00 -8.80
N PHE A 8 8.94 -2.08 -7.60
CA PHE A 8 9.67 -2.37 -6.37
C PHE A 8 9.32 -3.74 -5.80
N LYS A 9 8.90 -4.68 -6.63
CA LYS A 9 8.54 -6.03 -6.20
C LYS A 9 9.62 -6.64 -5.32
N GLY A 10 9.19 -7.21 -4.19
CA GLY A 10 10.06 -7.90 -3.25
C GLY A 10 10.69 -7.02 -2.19
N LYS A 11 10.58 -5.69 -2.30
CA LYS A 11 11.12 -4.80 -1.28
C LYS A 11 10.40 -5.02 0.04
N LYS A 12 11.18 -5.25 1.10
CA LYS A 12 10.64 -5.41 2.45
C LYS A 12 10.29 -4.05 3.04
N LEU A 13 9.18 -4.02 3.77
CA LEU A 13 8.71 -2.84 4.46
C LEU A 13 8.87 -3.02 5.96
N PHE A 14 9.16 -1.93 6.67
CA PHE A 14 9.24 -1.96 8.11
C PHE A 14 7.89 -2.28 8.72
N LEU A 15 7.88 -3.18 9.70
CA LEU A 15 6.68 -3.62 10.39
C LEU A 15 6.42 -2.79 11.64
N PRO A 16 5.15 -2.52 11.98
CA PRO A 16 4.83 -1.91 13.25
C PRO A 16 5.18 -2.85 14.41
N LYS A 17 5.71 -2.26 15.49
CA LYS A 17 6.08 -3.01 16.69
C LYS A 17 4.97 -3.05 17.73
N ASP A 18 3.97 -2.18 17.61
CA ASP A 18 2.87 -2.11 18.55
C ASP A 18 1.65 -2.88 18.05
N LYS A 19 0.67 -3.09 18.95
CA LYS A 19 -0.56 -3.82 18.62
C LYS A 19 -1.67 -2.94 18.04
N LYS A 20 -1.48 -1.62 18.06
CA LYS A 20 -2.49 -0.68 17.55
C LYS A 20 -2.43 -0.53 16.05
N THR A 21 -1.24 -0.67 15.46
CA THR A 21 -1.06 -0.61 14.02
C THR A 21 -1.11 -2.02 13.46
N ARG A 22 -2.15 -2.31 12.68
CA ARG A 22 -2.33 -3.63 12.10
C ARG A 22 -2.02 -3.57 10.61
N PRO A 23 -0.89 -4.16 10.17
CA PRO A 23 -0.57 -4.17 8.75
C PRO A 23 -1.53 -5.09 7.99
N LEU A 24 -1.81 -4.72 6.76
CA LEU A 24 -2.53 -5.57 5.84
C LEU A 24 -1.63 -6.76 5.48
N LYS A 25 -2.11 -7.97 5.72
CA LYS A 25 -1.33 -9.17 5.40
C LYS A 25 -1.07 -9.29 3.91
N ASP A 26 0.08 -9.85 3.53
CA ASP A 26 0.47 -9.98 2.13
C ASP A 26 -0.58 -10.71 1.29
N ILE A 27 -1.17 -11.78 1.83
CA ILE A 27 -2.21 -12.55 1.12
C ILE A 27 -3.44 -11.69 0.86
N ALA A 28 -3.89 -10.94 1.87
CA ALA A 28 -5.06 -10.06 1.73
C ALA A 28 -4.77 -8.93 0.75
N LYS A 29 -3.60 -8.34 0.85
CA LYS A 29 -3.16 -7.28 -0.06
C LYS A 29 -3.13 -7.77 -1.50
N GLU A 30 -2.55 -8.93 -1.75
CA GLU A 30 -2.49 -9.53 -3.07
C GLU A 30 -3.88 -9.78 -3.63
N SER A 31 -4.80 -10.31 -2.80
CA SER A 31 -6.17 -10.57 -3.21
C SER A 31 -6.90 -9.29 -3.62
N ILE A 32 -6.72 -8.22 -2.85
CA ILE A 32 -7.35 -6.92 -3.15
C ILE A 32 -6.82 -6.37 -4.49
N PHE A 33 -5.52 -6.39 -4.68
CA PHE A 33 -4.92 -5.87 -5.92
C PHE A 33 -5.27 -6.71 -7.13
N ASN A 34 -5.34 -8.04 -6.96
CA ASN A 34 -5.78 -8.92 -8.05
C ASN A 34 -7.24 -8.63 -8.43
N LEU A 35 -8.10 -8.40 -7.45
CA LEU A 35 -9.49 -8.05 -7.72
C LEU A 35 -9.58 -6.74 -8.52
N ILE A 36 -8.87 -5.71 -8.11
CA ILE A 36 -8.88 -4.41 -8.79
C ILE A 36 -8.32 -4.53 -10.22
N THR A 37 -7.24 -5.27 -10.38
CA THR A 37 -6.53 -5.38 -11.65
C THR A 37 -7.28 -6.25 -12.66
N HIS A 38 -7.89 -7.35 -12.22
CA HIS A 38 -8.42 -8.37 -13.11
C HIS A 38 -9.95 -8.45 -13.16
N SER A 39 -10.67 -7.74 -12.28
CA SER A 39 -12.12 -7.77 -12.32
C SER A 39 -12.66 -7.00 -13.52
N LYS A 40 -13.53 -7.63 -14.29
CA LYS A 40 -14.21 -6.99 -15.43
C LYS A 40 -15.22 -5.92 -14.97
N LYS A 41 -15.60 -5.94 -13.70
CA LYS A 41 -16.56 -4.98 -13.13
C LYS A 41 -15.90 -3.69 -12.68
N ILE A 42 -14.57 -3.69 -12.54
CA ILE A 42 -13.81 -2.53 -12.11
C ILE A 42 -12.98 -2.02 -13.28
N ASN A 43 -13.30 -0.82 -13.73
CA ASN A 43 -12.57 -0.18 -14.82
C ASN A 43 -11.56 0.81 -14.23
N PHE A 44 -10.43 0.27 -13.79
CA PHE A 44 -9.39 1.07 -13.15
C PHE A 44 -8.00 0.55 -13.53
N GLU A 45 -7.09 1.49 -13.78
CA GLU A 45 -5.68 1.19 -14.01
C GLU A 45 -4.83 1.96 -13.02
N PHE A 46 -3.85 1.27 -12.41
CA PHE A 46 -2.93 1.92 -11.47
C PHE A 46 -2.00 2.91 -12.18
N LYS A 47 -1.57 2.57 -13.38
CA LYS A 47 -0.65 3.41 -14.14
C LYS A 47 -1.23 4.82 -14.33
N ASN A 48 -0.45 5.82 -13.93
CA ASN A 48 -0.82 7.23 -14.02
C ASN A 48 -2.05 7.65 -13.18
N SER A 49 -2.47 6.81 -12.23
CA SER A 49 -3.58 7.14 -11.33
C SER A 49 -3.13 7.97 -10.15
N ASN A 50 -4.09 8.63 -9.50
CA ASN A 50 -3.88 9.33 -8.24
C ASN A 50 -4.57 8.54 -7.14
N ILE A 51 -3.84 8.23 -6.07
CA ILE A 51 -4.30 7.39 -4.97
C ILE A 51 -4.32 8.20 -3.67
N LEU A 52 -5.41 8.07 -2.94
CA LEU A 52 -5.52 8.60 -1.58
C LEU A 52 -5.61 7.41 -0.62
N ASP A 53 -4.60 7.24 0.21
CA ASP A 53 -4.53 6.18 1.19
C ASP A 53 -4.86 6.75 2.57
N LEU A 54 -6.13 6.65 2.95
CA LEU A 54 -6.62 7.11 4.25
C LEU A 54 -6.29 6.07 5.32
N PHE A 55 -5.89 6.54 6.49
CA PHE A 55 -5.48 5.66 7.59
C PHE A 55 -4.35 4.73 7.15
N SER A 56 -3.30 5.33 6.59
CA SER A 56 -2.24 4.62 5.85
C SER A 56 -1.46 3.61 6.67
N GLY A 57 -1.39 3.78 7.98
CA GLY A 57 -0.55 2.93 8.82
C GLY A 57 0.90 3.03 8.40
N SER A 58 1.53 1.89 8.16
CA SER A 58 2.92 1.83 7.70
C SER A 58 3.10 2.20 6.22
N GLY A 59 2.00 2.41 5.51
CA GLY A 59 2.02 2.79 4.09
C GLY A 59 2.01 1.62 3.11
N SER A 60 1.82 0.41 3.59
CA SER A 60 1.91 -0.79 2.76
C SER A 60 1.01 -0.74 1.52
N PHE A 61 -0.24 -0.30 1.67
CA PHE A 61 -1.18 -0.26 0.56
C PHE A 61 -0.80 0.78 -0.49
N GLY A 62 -0.55 2.02 -0.05
CA GLY A 62 -0.19 3.10 -0.97
C GLY A 62 1.16 2.88 -1.64
N LEU A 63 2.12 2.30 -0.91
CA LEU A 63 3.42 1.96 -1.49
C LEU A 63 3.28 0.87 -2.54
N GLU A 64 2.35 -0.07 -2.36
CA GLU A 64 2.03 -1.06 -3.39
C GLU A 64 1.48 -0.38 -4.64
N CYS A 65 0.58 0.58 -4.48
CA CYS A 65 0.05 1.37 -5.59
C CYS A 65 1.17 2.11 -6.32
N PHE A 66 2.08 2.69 -5.58
CA PHE A 66 3.22 3.41 -6.14
C PHE A 66 4.13 2.47 -6.94
N SER A 67 4.37 1.27 -6.40
CA SER A 67 5.15 0.24 -7.10
C SER A 67 4.49 -0.17 -8.41
N ARG A 68 3.16 -0.11 -8.48
CA ARG A 68 2.39 -0.44 -9.70
C ARG A 68 2.23 0.76 -10.63
N GLU A 69 3.10 1.77 -10.44
CA GLU A 69 3.27 2.92 -11.34
C GLU A 69 2.13 3.95 -11.33
N CYS A 70 1.41 4.07 -10.21
CA CYS A 70 0.50 5.20 -10.07
C CYS A 70 1.30 6.51 -10.09
N LYS A 71 0.63 7.59 -10.45
CA LYS A 71 1.28 8.90 -10.58
C LYS A 71 1.59 9.53 -9.23
N HIS A 72 0.61 9.53 -8.34
CA HIS A 72 0.73 10.11 -7.01
C HIS A 72 0.02 9.26 -5.98
N VAL A 73 0.62 9.14 -4.79
CA VAL A 73 -0.04 8.60 -3.61
C VAL A 73 0.01 9.65 -2.52
N THR A 74 -1.15 9.97 -1.96
CA THR A 74 -1.26 10.82 -0.79
C THR A 74 -1.58 9.92 0.39
N PHE A 75 -0.73 9.98 1.42
CA PHE A 75 -0.91 9.19 2.63
C PHE A 75 -1.47 10.08 3.74
N VAL A 76 -2.45 9.57 4.48
CA VAL A 76 -3.01 10.26 5.64
C VAL A 76 -2.94 9.32 6.84
N GLU A 77 -2.16 9.70 7.84
CA GLU A 77 -1.99 8.94 9.05
C GLU A 77 -1.77 9.88 10.24
N SER A 78 -2.60 9.76 11.27
CA SER A 78 -2.54 10.60 12.46
C SER A 78 -1.80 9.95 13.63
N TYR A 79 -1.70 8.63 13.65
CA TYR A 79 -1.03 7.91 14.73
C TYR A 79 0.50 7.99 14.51
N LYS A 80 1.18 8.72 15.38
CA LYS A 80 2.59 9.06 15.16
C LYS A 80 3.53 7.86 14.97
N PRO A 81 3.44 6.77 15.75
CA PRO A 81 4.31 5.62 15.51
C PRO A 81 4.13 5.00 14.12
N ALA A 82 2.90 4.95 13.63
CA ALA A 82 2.62 4.47 12.28
C ALA A 82 3.12 5.45 11.23
N PHE A 83 2.95 6.74 11.45
CA PHE A 83 3.45 7.78 10.56
C PHE A 83 4.98 7.73 10.44
N ASP A 84 5.68 7.49 11.54
CA ASP A 84 7.13 7.37 11.51
C ASP A 84 7.59 6.15 10.68
N LEU A 85 6.86 5.03 10.76
CA LEU A 85 7.12 3.87 9.91
C LEU A 85 6.86 4.18 8.44
N LEU A 86 5.78 4.90 8.17
CA LEU A 86 5.43 5.33 6.82
C LEU A 86 6.55 6.16 6.20
N GLU A 87 7.12 7.08 6.95
CA GLU A 87 8.25 7.89 6.47
C GLU A 87 9.48 7.05 6.17
N LYS A 88 9.74 6.00 6.97
CA LYS A 88 10.85 5.08 6.72
C LYS A 88 10.63 4.23 5.49
N ASN A 89 9.41 3.85 5.26
CA ASN A 89 9.04 3.04 4.09
C ASN A 89 8.92 3.93 2.85
#